data_728ee313bc872035ebefb7465d0c3b26
#
_entry.id   728ee313bc872035ebefb7465d0c3b26
#
_cell.length_a   1.000
_cell.length_b   1.000
_cell.length_c   1.000
_cell.angle_alpha   90.00
_cell.angle_beta   90.00
_cell.angle_gamma   90.00
#
_symmetry.space_group_name_H-M   'P 1'
#
loop_
_entity.id
_entity.type
_entity.pdbx_description
1 polymer ?
#
loop_
_entity_poly.entity_id
_entity_poly.type
_entity_poly.pdbx_seq_one_letter_code
_entity_poly.pdbx_strand_id
1 'polypeptide(L)'
;MRATSLQSVFPQDTNSQGNLFAGTLVGWMDRCAAYAAMRRARGTVVTAAMDQINFRIPIVKGDLVDIEAVVESVGETSMRVKIDVWRERIEDGSRELCVVGHFTLVAVGRDGRPVVVPQPQE
;
A
#
# COMPACT_ATOMS: atom_id res chain seq x y z
N MET A 1 -8.00 10.76 -1.86
CA MET A 1 -6.61 11.04 -1.47
C MET A 1 -5.75 9.83 -1.81
N ARG A 2 -4.53 10.06 -2.24
CA ARG A 2 -3.67 8.98 -2.73
C ARG A 2 -2.22 9.18 -2.32
N ALA A 3 -1.46 8.10 -2.40
CA ALA A 3 -0.01 8.12 -2.25
C ALA A 3 0.59 7.12 -3.24
N THR A 4 1.82 7.38 -3.66
CA THR A 4 2.56 6.49 -4.54
C THR A 4 3.93 6.23 -3.95
N SER A 5 4.50 5.07 -4.28
CA SER A 5 5.83 4.69 -3.82
C SER A 5 6.50 3.88 -4.91
N LEU A 6 7.78 4.14 -5.14
CA LEU A 6 8.58 3.41 -6.12
C LEU A 6 9.73 2.73 -5.40
N GLN A 7 9.85 1.42 -5.60
CA GLN A 7 10.89 0.60 -4.96
C GLN A 7 11.65 -0.19 -6.02
N SER A 8 12.92 -0.44 -5.77
CA SER A 8 13.71 -1.40 -6.55
C SER A 8 13.74 -2.72 -5.80
N VAL A 9 13.77 -3.82 -6.54
CA VAL A 9 13.90 -5.16 -5.94
C VAL A 9 15.38 -5.54 -5.94
N PHE A 10 15.99 -5.53 -4.74
CA PHE A 10 17.38 -5.93 -4.54
C PHE A 10 17.46 -7.41 -4.18
N PRO A 11 18.66 -8.05 -4.30
CA PRO A 11 18.80 -9.46 -3.96
C PRO A 11 18.32 -9.80 -2.55
N GLN A 12 18.56 -8.94 -1.55
CA GLN A 12 18.14 -9.18 -0.17
C GLN A 12 16.63 -9.12 0.01
N ASP A 13 15.89 -8.62 -0.97
CA ASP A 13 14.42 -8.57 -0.93
C ASP A 13 13.80 -9.85 -1.49
N THR A 14 14.63 -10.79 -1.99
CA THR A 14 14.15 -11.95 -2.73
C THR A 14 14.41 -13.26 -2.00
N ASN A 15 13.56 -14.25 -2.32
CA ASN A 15 13.73 -15.61 -1.83
C ASN A 15 14.73 -16.39 -2.70
N SER A 16 14.90 -17.69 -2.41
CA SER A 16 15.85 -18.53 -3.11
C SER A 16 15.55 -18.71 -4.61
N GLN A 17 14.34 -18.39 -5.03
CA GLN A 17 13.94 -18.47 -6.45
C GLN A 17 14.07 -17.12 -7.17
N GLY A 18 14.57 -16.08 -6.49
CA GLY A 18 14.73 -14.76 -7.06
C GLY A 18 13.45 -13.94 -7.11
N ASN A 19 12.42 -14.37 -6.42
CA ASN A 19 11.14 -13.63 -6.33
C ASN A 19 11.11 -12.75 -5.09
N LEU A 20 10.47 -11.59 -5.21
CA LEU A 20 10.26 -10.69 -4.08
C LEU A 20 9.48 -11.41 -2.98
N PHE A 21 9.96 -11.33 -1.74
CA PHE A 21 9.23 -11.87 -0.61
C PHE A 21 7.89 -11.17 -0.44
N ALA A 22 6.84 -11.96 -0.21
CA ALA A 22 5.51 -11.43 0.04
C ALA A 22 5.48 -10.49 1.24
N GLY A 23 6.18 -10.84 2.33
CA GLY A 23 6.22 -10.00 3.51
C GLY A 23 6.87 -8.65 3.26
N THR A 24 7.92 -8.60 2.45
CA THR A 24 8.57 -7.34 2.07
C THR A 24 7.60 -6.48 1.26
N LEU A 25 6.92 -7.07 0.29
CA LEU A 25 5.96 -6.35 -0.54
C LEU A 25 4.78 -5.83 0.30
N VAL A 26 4.23 -6.67 1.17
CA VAL A 26 3.11 -6.25 2.03
C VAL A 26 3.53 -5.10 2.95
N GLY A 27 4.77 -5.12 3.43
CA GLY A 27 5.31 -3.99 4.21
C GLY A 27 5.35 -2.70 3.41
N TRP A 28 5.77 -2.75 2.14
CA TRP A 28 5.75 -1.58 1.25
C TRP A 28 4.33 -1.10 0.98
N MET A 29 3.40 -2.04 0.76
CA MET A 29 1.98 -1.73 0.54
C MET A 29 1.38 -1.05 1.76
N ASP A 30 1.66 -1.57 2.95
CA ASP A 30 1.15 -1.04 4.20
C ASP A 30 1.61 0.41 4.42
N ARG A 31 2.88 0.66 4.18
CA ARG A 31 3.42 2.02 4.33
C ARG A 31 2.78 2.99 3.35
N CYS A 32 2.62 2.59 2.09
CA CYS A 32 2.00 3.43 1.08
C CYS A 32 0.52 3.70 1.43
N ALA A 33 -0.20 2.67 1.89
CA ALA A 33 -1.59 2.82 2.32
C ALA A 33 -1.69 3.78 3.51
N ALA A 34 -0.76 3.67 4.47
CA ALA A 34 -0.72 4.57 5.62
C ALA A 34 -0.53 6.02 5.19
N TYR A 35 0.34 6.27 4.22
CA TYR A 35 0.56 7.63 3.73
C TYR A 35 -0.70 8.22 3.08
N ALA A 36 -1.41 7.43 2.28
CA ALA A 36 -2.67 7.89 1.68
C ALA A 36 -3.71 8.21 2.77
N ALA A 37 -3.82 7.33 3.76
CA ALA A 37 -4.75 7.52 4.88
C ALA A 37 -4.37 8.73 5.74
N MET A 38 -3.08 8.93 6.02
CA MET A 38 -2.59 10.09 6.77
C MET A 38 -2.92 11.40 6.06
N ARG A 39 -2.77 11.42 4.74
CA ARG A 39 -3.14 12.59 3.94
C ARG A 39 -4.63 12.88 4.04
N ARG A 40 -5.46 11.85 4.07
CA ARG A 40 -6.92 12.01 4.17
C ARG A 40 -7.34 12.41 5.58
N ALA A 41 -6.78 11.76 6.61
CA ALA A 41 -7.16 12.00 8.00
C ALA A 41 -6.46 13.22 8.61
N ARG A 42 -5.34 13.64 8.02
CA ARG A 42 -4.48 14.70 8.56
C ARG A 42 -3.99 14.41 9.97
N GLY A 43 -3.63 13.16 10.21
CA GLY A 43 -3.15 12.72 11.51
C GLY A 43 -2.62 11.30 11.48
N THR A 44 -2.42 10.74 12.64
CA THR A 44 -1.88 9.41 12.81
C THR A 44 -2.93 8.35 12.47
N VAL A 45 -2.47 7.28 11.81
CA VAL A 45 -3.32 6.15 11.45
C VAL A 45 -2.64 4.85 11.88
N VAL A 46 -3.45 3.82 12.07
CA VAL A 46 -2.96 2.44 12.28
C VAL A 46 -3.67 1.52 11.32
N THR A 47 -2.99 0.45 10.92
CA THR A 47 -3.59 -0.58 10.06
C THR A 47 -4.40 -1.53 10.93
N ALA A 48 -5.69 -1.62 10.67
CA ALA A 48 -6.60 -2.47 11.41
C ALA A 48 -6.81 -3.82 10.74
N ALA A 49 -6.79 -3.86 9.40
CA ALA A 49 -7.00 -5.10 8.65
C ALA A 49 -6.35 -5.01 7.28
N MET A 50 -5.87 -6.14 6.81
CA MET A 50 -5.38 -6.34 5.45
C MET A 50 -6.19 -7.49 4.88
N ASP A 51 -7.01 -7.23 3.88
CA ASP A 51 -7.82 -8.28 3.29
C ASP A 51 -7.74 -8.23 1.78
N GLN A 52 -8.15 -9.33 1.15
CA GLN A 52 -8.23 -9.44 -0.30
C GLN A 52 -6.91 -9.12 -1.01
N ILE A 53 -5.78 -9.54 -0.44
CA ILE A 53 -4.49 -9.39 -1.12
C ILE A 53 -4.34 -10.54 -2.11
N ASN A 54 -4.29 -10.21 -3.40
CA ASN A 54 -4.16 -11.18 -4.47
C ASN A 54 -2.82 -11.01 -5.17
N PHE A 55 -1.97 -12.04 -5.08
CA PHE A 55 -0.67 -12.08 -5.75
C PHE A 55 -0.87 -12.79 -7.10
N ARG A 56 -0.86 -12.02 -8.18
CA ARG A 56 -1.19 -12.54 -9.52
C ARG A 56 0.05 -12.92 -10.32
N ILE A 57 1.08 -12.11 -10.24
CA ILE A 57 2.30 -12.25 -11.05
C ILE A 57 3.49 -12.06 -10.13
N PRO A 58 4.50 -12.97 -10.18
CA PRO A 58 5.71 -12.80 -9.38
C PRO A 58 6.48 -11.53 -9.76
N ILE A 59 7.03 -10.88 -8.77
CA ILE A 59 7.93 -9.74 -8.94
C ILE A 59 9.33 -10.27 -8.67
N VAL A 60 10.28 -9.94 -9.56
CA VAL A 60 11.62 -10.54 -9.51
C VAL A 60 12.69 -9.48 -9.30
N LYS A 61 13.87 -9.96 -8.93
CA LYS A 61 15.05 -9.10 -8.77
C LYS A 61 15.25 -8.25 -10.02
N GLY A 62 15.49 -6.97 -9.83
CA GLY A 62 15.73 -6.02 -10.92
C GLY A 62 14.48 -5.29 -11.41
N ASP A 63 13.30 -5.76 -11.03
CA ASP A 63 12.07 -5.03 -11.36
C ASP A 63 11.98 -3.74 -10.56
N LEU A 64 11.32 -2.73 -11.12
CA LEU A 64 10.80 -1.61 -10.36
C LEU A 64 9.39 -1.95 -9.91
N VAL A 65 9.07 -1.58 -8.69
CA VAL A 65 7.75 -1.82 -8.10
C VAL A 65 7.10 -0.47 -7.84
N ASP A 66 6.03 -0.20 -8.57
CA ASP A 66 5.29 1.05 -8.49
C ASP A 66 3.99 0.77 -7.72
N ILE A 67 3.85 1.38 -6.56
CA ILE A 67 2.74 1.14 -5.65
C ILE A 67 1.87 2.38 -5.61
N GLU A 68 0.57 2.20 -5.79
CA GLU A 68 -0.39 3.28 -5.74
C GLU A 68 -1.48 2.93 -4.74
N ALA A 69 -1.66 3.79 -3.74
CA ALA A 69 -2.69 3.62 -2.71
C ALA A 69 -3.70 4.75 -2.82
N VAL A 70 -4.97 4.40 -2.82
CA VAL A 70 -6.08 5.35 -2.94
C VAL A 70 -7.11 5.07 -1.84
N VAL A 71 -7.49 6.11 -1.11
CA VAL A 71 -8.59 6.00 -0.14
C VAL A 71 -9.89 5.95 -0.93
N GLU A 72 -10.55 4.80 -0.89
CA GLU A 72 -11.79 4.56 -1.65
C GLU A 72 -13.02 5.03 -0.88
N SER A 73 -13.02 4.82 0.44
CA SER A 73 -14.18 5.16 1.27
C SER A 73 -13.72 5.52 2.67
N VAL A 74 -14.54 6.31 3.35
CA VAL A 74 -14.27 6.79 4.69
C VAL A 74 -15.50 6.53 5.55
N GLY A 75 -15.29 5.79 6.65
CA GLY A 75 -16.30 5.61 7.68
C GLY A 75 -16.16 6.69 8.75
N GLU A 76 -16.62 6.41 9.95
CA GLU A 76 -16.52 7.37 11.04
C GLU A 76 -15.07 7.54 11.50
N THR A 77 -14.39 6.43 11.82
CA THR A 77 -12.99 6.44 12.26
C THR A 77 -12.07 5.68 11.30
N SER A 78 -12.62 4.99 10.32
CA SER A 78 -11.88 4.10 9.43
C SER A 78 -11.85 4.62 8.01
N MET A 79 -10.86 4.13 7.28
CA MET A 79 -10.68 4.41 5.85
C MET A 79 -10.36 3.11 5.15
N ARG A 80 -11.02 2.86 4.02
CA ARG A 80 -10.68 1.72 3.19
C ARG A 80 -9.77 2.18 2.07
N VAL A 81 -8.62 1.55 1.95
CA VAL A 81 -7.58 1.94 1.00
C VAL A 81 -7.35 0.79 0.03
N LYS A 82 -7.45 1.09 -1.26
CA LYS A 82 -7.09 0.15 -2.32
C LYS A 82 -5.64 0.37 -2.72
N ILE A 83 -4.88 -0.70 -2.82
CA ILE A 83 -3.48 -0.64 -3.20
C ILE A 83 -3.27 -1.46 -4.47
N ASP A 84 -2.79 -0.82 -5.52
CA ASP A 84 -2.38 -1.46 -6.77
C ASP A 84 -0.86 -1.49 -6.81
N VAL A 85 -0.31 -2.65 -7.15
CA VAL A 85 1.14 -2.86 -7.26
C VAL A 85 1.47 -3.26 -8.69
N TRP A 86 2.26 -2.43 -9.35
CA TRP A 86 2.72 -2.64 -10.72
C TRP A 86 4.19 -2.99 -10.71
N ARG A 87 4.58 -3.94 -11.53
CA ARG A 87 6.01 -4.12 -11.83
C ARG A 87 6.33 -3.46 -13.17
N GLU A 88 7.51 -2.89 -13.26
CA GLU A 88 8.01 -2.30 -14.49
C GLU A 88 9.38 -2.90 -14.80
N ARG A 89 9.54 -3.38 -16.01
CA ARG A 89 10.83 -3.89 -16.46
C ARG A 89 11.61 -2.78 -17.12
N ILE A 90 12.84 -2.61 -16.66
CA ILE A 90 13.70 -1.52 -17.16
C ILE A 90 14.08 -1.74 -18.62
N GLU A 91 14.26 -3.01 -19.03
CA GLU A 91 14.74 -3.31 -20.36
C GLU A 91 13.80 -2.82 -21.47
N ASP A 92 12.51 -2.90 -21.26
CA ASP A 92 11.52 -2.57 -22.28
C ASP A 92 10.42 -1.63 -21.81
N GLY A 93 10.41 -1.26 -20.52
CA GLY A 93 9.39 -0.38 -19.94
C GLY A 93 8.03 -1.02 -19.79
N SER A 94 7.91 -2.34 -19.95
CA SER A 94 6.63 -3.03 -19.80
C SER A 94 6.16 -2.95 -18.35
N ARG A 95 4.84 -2.76 -18.16
CA ARG A 95 4.21 -2.70 -16.84
C ARG A 95 3.10 -3.73 -16.74
N GLU A 96 3.06 -4.39 -15.59
CA GLU A 96 2.02 -5.40 -15.30
C GLU A 96 1.48 -5.18 -13.89
N LEU A 97 0.16 -5.25 -13.75
CA LEU A 97 -0.48 -5.23 -12.43
C LEU A 97 -0.27 -6.59 -11.76
N CYS A 98 0.52 -6.60 -10.70
CA CYS A 98 0.96 -7.83 -10.05
C CYS A 98 0.17 -8.18 -8.80
N VAL A 99 -0.21 -7.16 -8.02
CA VAL A 99 -0.88 -7.37 -6.74
C VAL A 99 -1.92 -6.29 -6.54
N VAL A 100 -3.07 -6.68 -6.02
CA VAL A 100 -4.11 -5.75 -5.58
C VAL A 100 -4.48 -6.12 -4.15
N GLY A 101 -4.56 -5.13 -3.28
CA GLY A 101 -4.96 -5.32 -1.89
C GLY A 101 -5.93 -4.25 -1.43
N HIS A 102 -6.66 -4.58 -0.36
CA HIS A 102 -7.57 -3.64 0.30
C HIS A 102 -7.26 -3.67 1.79
N PHE A 103 -6.89 -2.53 2.33
CA PHE A 103 -6.53 -2.41 3.74
C PHE A 103 -7.50 -1.46 4.42
N THR A 104 -7.78 -1.74 5.69
CA THR A 104 -8.56 -0.84 6.54
C THR A 104 -7.61 -0.16 7.49
N LEU A 105 -7.58 1.17 7.46
CA LEU A 105 -6.79 1.98 8.36
C LEU A 105 -7.72 2.81 9.23
N VAL A 106 -7.30 3.04 10.48
CA VAL A 106 -8.11 3.74 11.47
C VAL A 106 -7.34 4.96 11.94
N ALA A 107 -8.00 6.12 11.93
CA ALA A 107 -7.44 7.34 12.49
C ALA A 107 -7.41 7.23 14.02
N VAL A 108 -6.28 7.56 14.62
CA VAL A 108 -6.09 7.47 16.07
C VAL A 108 -5.53 8.77 16.62
N GLY A 109 -5.87 9.04 17.88
CA GLY A 109 -5.34 10.17 18.61
C GLY A 109 -4.03 9.82 19.31
N ARG A 110 -3.53 10.75 20.13
CA ARG A 110 -2.27 10.58 20.86
C ARG A 110 -2.31 9.41 21.83
N ASP A 111 -3.48 9.08 22.36
CA ASP A 111 -3.66 7.96 23.28
C ASP A 111 -3.83 6.62 22.54
N GLY A 112 -3.77 6.62 21.21
CA GLY A 112 -3.94 5.42 20.39
C GLY A 112 -5.38 5.01 20.18
N ARG A 113 -6.35 5.78 20.68
CA ARG A 113 -7.77 5.47 20.51
C ARG A 113 -8.30 6.05 19.20
N PRO A 114 -9.27 5.37 18.57
CA PRO A 114 -9.86 5.86 17.33
C PRO A 114 -10.44 7.27 17.50
N VAL A 115 -10.23 8.09 16.46
CA VAL A 115 -10.82 9.43 16.37
C VAL A 115 -11.56 9.55 15.05
N VAL A 116 -12.51 10.46 15.00
CA VAL A 116 -13.32 10.70 13.80
C VAL A 116 -12.44 11.25 12.68
N VAL A 117 -12.56 10.65 11.50
CA VAL A 117 -11.89 11.17 10.30
C VAL A 117 -12.59 12.46 9.88
N PRO A 118 -11.84 13.57 9.69
CA PRO A 118 -12.47 14.82 9.26
C PRO A 118 -13.22 14.64 7.94
N GLN A 119 -14.40 15.24 7.84
CA GLN A 119 -15.14 15.24 6.59
C GLN A 119 -14.51 16.19 5.59
N PRO A 120 -14.61 15.91 4.27
CA PRO A 120 -14.07 16.82 3.28
C PRO A 120 -14.73 18.19 3.38
N GLN A 121 -13.95 19.24 3.21
CA GLN A 121 -14.49 20.58 3.06
C GLN A 121 -15.02 20.73 1.64
N GLU A 122 -16.16 21.34 1.52
CA GLU A 122 -16.77 21.67 0.24
C GLU A 122 -16.29 23.02 -0.30
#